data_0d1b3a51d20e82eb463854bf5575b60a
#
_entry.id   0d1b3a51d20e82eb463854bf5575b60a
#
_cell.length_a   1.000
_cell.length_b   1.000
_cell.length_c   1.000
_cell.angle_alpha   90.00
_cell.angle_beta   90.00
_cell.angle_gamma   90.00
#
_symmetry.space_group_name_H-M   'P 1'
#
loop_
_entity.id
_entity.type
_entity.pdbx_description
1 polymer ?
#
loop_
_entity_poly.entity_id
_entity_poly.type
_entity_poly.pdbx_seq_one_letter_code
_entity_poly.pdbx_strand_id
1 'polypeptide(L)'
;MDVKEVLRKAVEEHASDIFIIAGLPISYRSNNVIIKEEGERLMPPETENYLEQIYELADHRDIDRLLKHGDDDFSFAVQGLSRFRVSAYKQRGALSAVVRVITFDLPKPEDIGIPQNIIDLGLQPKGMVLVTGPAGSGKSTTLACMVDALNRRCAKHIITLEDPIEYLHSHQHGIISQREINVDTENYVTALRASLRQSPDVILLGEMRDYETIGVAMTAAETGHLIISTLHTIGAANTIDRIIDVFPANQQRQIAVQLSMVLQAIVSQQLVPDGKIFVHRKHDEGGYDAGHRTKHHAVQNINWERLFTLEQKAGQDENTIEKDDIQDMLDGPHDEEQRHCQQ
;
A
#
# COMPACT_ATOMS: atom_id res chain seq x y z
N MET A 1 11.93 -15.46 30.11
CA MET A 1 10.53 -15.27 29.60
C MET A 1 10.51 -15.77 28.16
N ASP A 2 9.48 -16.47 27.74
CA ASP A 2 9.36 -16.98 26.36
C ASP A 2 8.96 -15.82 25.43
N VAL A 3 9.63 -15.66 24.29
CA VAL A 3 9.29 -14.63 23.32
C VAL A 3 7.86 -14.78 22.79
N LYS A 4 7.33 -16.01 22.72
CA LYS A 4 5.94 -16.26 22.30
C LYS A 4 4.92 -15.63 23.23
N GLU A 5 5.21 -15.52 24.52
CA GLU A 5 4.34 -14.86 25.48
C GLU A 5 4.33 -13.34 25.25
N VAL A 6 5.51 -12.76 24.97
CA VAL A 6 5.64 -11.34 24.62
C VAL A 6 4.87 -11.02 23.33
N LEU A 7 5.01 -11.87 22.29
CA LEU A 7 4.29 -11.70 21.04
C LEU A 7 2.76 -11.84 21.22
N ARG A 8 2.32 -12.82 22.02
CA ARG A 8 0.89 -13.03 22.30
C ARG A 8 0.29 -11.83 23.02
N LYS A 9 0.97 -11.34 24.06
CA LYS A 9 0.52 -10.17 24.82
C LYS A 9 0.42 -8.94 23.91
N ALA A 10 1.38 -8.71 23.03
CA ALA A 10 1.33 -7.61 22.08
C ALA A 10 0.11 -7.67 21.15
N VAL A 11 -0.25 -8.87 20.67
CA VAL A 11 -1.45 -9.06 19.84
C VAL A 11 -2.74 -8.83 20.65
N GLU A 12 -2.84 -9.38 21.86
CA GLU A 12 -4.00 -9.23 22.74
C GLU A 12 -4.24 -7.78 23.18
N GLU A 13 -3.17 -7.03 23.40
CA GLU A 13 -3.22 -5.60 23.78
C GLU A 13 -3.29 -4.65 22.58
N HIS A 14 -3.44 -5.17 21.35
CA HIS A 14 -3.46 -4.40 20.10
C HIS A 14 -2.27 -3.45 19.95
N ALA A 15 -1.08 -3.90 20.39
CA ALA A 15 0.14 -3.15 20.20
C ALA A 15 0.57 -3.14 18.72
N SER A 16 1.06 -2.00 18.24
CA SER A 16 1.61 -1.89 16.88
C SER A 16 3.07 -2.34 16.79
N ASP A 17 3.86 -2.09 17.83
CA ASP A 17 5.28 -2.42 17.87
C ASP A 17 5.69 -2.90 19.27
N ILE A 18 6.65 -3.81 19.33
CA ILE A 18 7.32 -4.32 20.53
C ILE A 18 8.77 -3.86 20.49
N PHE A 19 9.27 -3.31 21.58
CA PHE A 19 10.66 -2.87 21.71
C PHE A 19 11.43 -3.80 22.64
N ILE A 20 12.43 -4.49 22.11
CA ILE A 20 13.36 -5.37 22.82
C ILE A 20 14.72 -4.67 22.82
N ILE A 21 14.98 -3.86 23.83
CA ILE A 21 16.14 -2.95 23.88
C ILE A 21 16.84 -3.07 25.23
N ALA A 22 18.16 -3.30 25.22
CA ALA A 22 18.96 -3.36 26.43
C ALA A 22 18.89 -2.08 27.26
N GLY A 23 18.70 -2.24 28.56
CA GLY A 23 18.52 -1.13 29.51
C GLY A 23 17.08 -0.65 29.71
N LEU A 24 16.11 -1.23 28.99
CA LEU A 24 14.68 -1.00 29.13
C LEU A 24 13.95 -2.31 29.44
N PRO A 25 12.82 -2.29 30.17
CA PRO A 25 11.92 -3.43 30.18
C PRO A 25 11.29 -3.61 28.80
N ILE A 26 10.73 -4.76 28.50
CA ILE A 26 9.89 -4.96 27.30
C ILE A 26 8.91 -3.79 27.24
N SER A 27 8.78 -3.20 26.07
CA SER A 27 7.93 -2.04 25.89
C SER A 27 7.09 -2.22 24.63
N TYR A 28 5.88 -1.71 24.65
CA TYR A 28 4.92 -1.83 23.56
C TYR A 28 4.49 -0.45 23.08
N ARG A 29 4.17 -0.32 21.81
CA ARG A 29 3.48 0.86 21.29
C ARG A 29 2.01 0.53 21.07
N SER A 30 1.13 1.22 21.77
CA SER A 30 -0.31 1.15 21.55
C SER A 30 -0.87 2.57 21.41
N ASN A 31 -1.74 2.81 20.43
CA ASN A 31 -2.33 4.13 20.16
C ASN A 31 -1.28 5.26 20.04
N ASN A 32 -0.16 5.00 19.39
CA ASN A 32 1.00 5.93 19.25
C ASN A 32 1.72 6.30 20.56
N VAL A 33 1.42 5.65 21.68
CA VAL A 33 2.09 5.85 22.97
C VAL A 33 2.97 4.65 23.27
N ILE A 34 4.20 4.89 23.75
CA ILE A 34 5.08 3.81 24.23
C ILE A 34 4.75 3.53 25.70
N ILE A 35 4.35 2.31 25.97
CA ILE A 35 4.05 1.78 27.30
C ILE A 35 5.16 0.82 27.68
N LYS A 36 5.82 1.08 28.83
CA LYS A 36 6.83 0.20 29.38
C LYS A 36 6.17 -0.81 30.31
N GLU A 37 6.50 -2.08 30.18
CA GLU A 37 6.04 -3.10 31.10
C GLU A 37 6.58 -2.86 32.52
N GLU A 38 5.79 -3.23 33.53
CA GLU A 38 6.31 -3.31 34.88
C GLU A 38 7.22 -4.54 34.97
N GLY A 39 8.52 -4.32 35.18
CA GLY A 39 9.49 -5.40 35.26
C GLY A 39 10.93 -4.92 35.25
N GLU A 40 11.84 -5.87 35.30
CA GLU A 40 13.28 -5.59 35.28
C GLU A 40 13.72 -5.10 33.89
N ARG A 41 14.78 -4.30 33.87
CA ARG A 41 15.40 -3.83 32.63
C ARG A 41 16.16 -4.98 32.00
N LEU A 42 15.94 -5.21 30.70
CA LEU A 42 16.68 -6.20 29.94
C LEU A 42 18.18 -5.88 29.93
N MET A 43 18.98 -6.85 30.28
CA MET A 43 20.44 -6.76 30.10
C MET A 43 20.83 -7.30 28.72
N PRO A 44 22.03 -6.98 28.18
CA PRO A 44 22.47 -7.43 26.87
C PRO A 44 22.34 -8.95 26.61
N PRO A 45 22.64 -9.86 27.56
CA PRO A 45 22.39 -11.29 27.34
C PRO A 45 20.91 -11.67 27.21
N GLU A 46 20.02 -10.90 27.84
CA GLU A 46 18.58 -11.16 27.76
C GLU A 46 18.02 -10.71 26.41
N THR A 47 18.45 -9.55 25.89
CA THR A 47 18.05 -9.12 24.55
C THR A 47 18.60 -10.09 23.47
N GLU A 48 19.80 -10.59 23.62
CA GLU A 48 20.39 -11.62 22.76
C GLU A 48 19.54 -12.89 22.75
N ASN A 49 19.19 -13.41 23.92
CA ASN A 49 18.32 -14.61 24.06
C ASN A 49 16.93 -14.39 23.41
N TYR A 50 16.32 -13.19 23.53
CA TYR A 50 15.07 -12.90 22.85
C TYR A 50 15.23 -12.91 21.33
N LEU A 51 16.31 -12.33 20.82
CA LEU A 51 16.57 -12.32 19.39
C LEU A 51 16.82 -13.74 18.86
N GLU A 52 17.62 -14.55 19.55
CA GLU A 52 17.82 -15.96 19.18
C GLU A 52 16.50 -16.71 19.05
N GLN A 53 15.59 -16.55 20.02
CA GLN A 53 14.25 -17.15 19.96
C GLN A 53 13.43 -16.62 18.77
N ILE A 54 13.53 -15.33 18.43
CA ILE A 54 12.87 -14.74 17.27
C ILE A 54 13.42 -15.33 15.98
N TYR A 55 14.75 -15.46 15.86
CA TYR A 55 15.39 -16.05 14.70
C TYR A 55 15.04 -17.54 14.53
N GLU A 56 14.88 -18.26 15.64
CA GLU A 56 14.39 -19.65 15.61
C GLU A 56 12.93 -19.72 15.11
N LEU A 57 12.06 -18.83 15.56
CA LEU A 57 10.67 -18.70 15.08
C LEU A 57 10.57 -18.28 13.61
N ALA A 58 11.58 -17.61 13.10
CA ALA A 58 11.71 -17.17 11.71
C ALA A 58 12.33 -18.29 10.82
N ASP A 59 11.85 -19.53 10.99
CA ASP A 59 12.29 -20.71 10.24
C ASP A 59 13.79 -20.98 10.36
N HIS A 60 14.31 -20.87 11.60
CA HIS A 60 15.74 -21.06 11.91
C HIS A 60 16.66 -20.13 11.10
N ARG A 61 16.22 -18.87 10.89
CA ARG A 61 17.00 -17.87 10.17
C ARG A 61 18.39 -17.71 10.79
N ASP A 62 19.42 -17.59 9.93
CA ASP A 62 20.80 -17.38 10.38
C ASP A 62 21.00 -15.97 10.94
N ILE A 63 21.37 -15.88 12.23
CA ILE A 63 21.68 -14.62 12.92
C ILE A 63 23.02 -14.00 12.49
N ASP A 64 23.85 -14.73 11.76
CA ASP A 64 25.16 -14.30 11.29
C ASP A 64 25.13 -12.98 10.52
N ARG A 65 24.03 -12.73 9.79
CA ARG A 65 23.85 -11.46 9.08
C ARG A 65 23.83 -10.28 10.04
N LEU A 66 23.02 -10.36 11.10
CA LEU A 66 22.96 -9.32 12.15
C LEU A 66 24.31 -9.19 12.85
N LEU A 67 24.97 -10.30 13.16
CA LEU A 67 26.27 -10.29 13.84
C LEU A 67 27.38 -9.66 12.99
N LYS A 68 27.36 -9.83 11.66
CA LYS A 68 28.38 -9.32 10.74
C LYS A 68 28.12 -7.88 10.29
N HIS A 69 26.85 -7.56 9.97
CA HIS A 69 26.49 -6.28 9.34
C HIS A 69 25.86 -5.27 10.30
N GLY A 70 25.35 -5.71 11.46
CA GLY A 70 24.77 -4.85 12.47
C GLY A 70 23.28 -4.61 12.30
N ASP A 71 22.69 -4.95 11.15
CA ASP A 71 21.25 -4.77 10.85
C ASP A 71 20.72 -5.98 10.08
N ASP A 72 19.50 -6.41 10.40
CA ASP A 72 18.75 -7.43 9.67
C ASP A 72 17.24 -7.18 9.76
N ASP A 73 16.59 -7.08 8.61
CA ASP A 73 15.14 -6.92 8.49
C ASP A 73 14.53 -8.19 7.90
N PHE A 74 13.49 -8.72 8.53
CA PHE A 74 12.77 -9.91 8.07
C PHE A 74 11.36 -9.98 8.67
N SER A 75 10.54 -10.87 8.12
CA SER A 75 9.21 -11.16 8.64
C SER A 75 9.08 -12.64 8.97
N PHE A 76 8.25 -12.98 9.95
CA PHE A 76 7.88 -14.35 10.28
C PHE A 76 6.43 -14.42 10.75
N ALA A 77 5.85 -15.62 10.71
CA ALA A 77 4.49 -15.87 11.17
C ALA A 77 4.49 -16.87 12.34
N VAL A 78 3.67 -16.59 13.34
CA VAL A 78 3.38 -17.54 14.41
C VAL A 78 2.00 -18.09 14.17
N GLN A 79 1.91 -19.39 13.90
CA GLN A 79 0.65 -20.05 13.59
C GLN A 79 -0.40 -19.85 14.70
N GLY A 80 -1.59 -19.40 14.31
CA GLY A 80 -2.71 -19.13 15.23
C GLY A 80 -2.55 -17.84 16.04
N LEU A 81 -1.53 -17.01 15.76
CA LEU A 81 -1.32 -15.76 16.45
C LEU A 81 -1.33 -14.57 15.48
N SER A 82 -0.23 -14.35 14.75
CA SER A 82 -0.10 -13.23 13.80
C SER A 82 1.15 -13.38 12.95
N ARG A 83 1.37 -12.41 12.02
CA ARG A 83 2.64 -12.18 11.33
C ARG A 83 3.38 -11.01 11.99
N PHE A 84 4.69 -11.08 12.02
CA PHE A 84 5.55 -10.09 12.66
C PHE A 84 6.64 -9.67 11.70
N ARG A 85 6.94 -8.36 11.64
CA ARG A 85 8.11 -7.82 10.97
C ARG A 85 9.13 -7.39 12.00
N VAL A 86 10.35 -7.85 11.86
CA VAL A 86 11.46 -7.58 12.76
C VAL A 86 12.45 -6.65 12.08
N SER A 87 12.82 -5.57 12.75
CA SER A 87 14.04 -4.83 12.50
C SER A 87 14.99 -5.09 13.67
N ALA A 88 15.95 -5.98 13.44
CA ALA A 88 16.99 -6.32 14.39
C ALA A 88 18.24 -5.50 14.12
N TYR A 89 18.87 -4.96 15.16
CA TYR A 89 20.04 -4.10 15.03
C TYR A 89 20.97 -4.17 16.22
N LYS A 90 22.23 -3.74 16.01
CA LYS A 90 23.22 -3.55 17.08
C LYS A 90 23.18 -2.13 17.61
N GLN A 91 23.13 -2.00 18.93
CA GLN A 91 23.20 -0.72 19.61
C GLN A 91 24.16 -0.79 20.79
N ARG A 92 25.24 0.01 20.77
CA ARG A 92 26.25 0.07 21.85
C ARG A 92 26.79 -1.29 22.27
N GLY A 93 26.99 -2.18 21.31
CA GLY A 93 27.49 -3.54 21.53
C GLY A 93 26.44 -4.57 21.94
N ALA A 94 25.20 -4.17 22.23
CA ALA A 94 24.09 -5.08 22.51
C ALA A 94 23.21 -5.30 21.27
N LEU A 95 22.57 -6.45 21.18
CA LEU A 95 21.54 -6.73 20.19
C LEU A 95 20.20 -6.13 20.65
N SER A 96 19.45 -5.59 19.72
CA SER A 96 18.16 -4.97 19.97
C SER A 96 17.22 -5.26 18.80
N ALA A 97 15.91 -5.23 19.01
CA ALA A 97 14.92 -5.36 17.97
C ALA A 97 13.69 -4.48 18.20
N VAL A 98 13.10 -4.03 17.09
CA VAL A 98 11.73 -3.54 17.04
C VAL A 98 10.93 -4.56 16.23
N VAL A 99 9.88 -5.11 16.86
CA VAL A 99 9.01 -6.11 16.25
C VAL A 99 7.64 -5.48 16.01
N ARG A 100 7.27 -5.30 14.75
CA ARG A 100 5.95 -4.80 14.35
C ARG A 100 4.95 -5.95 14.26
N VAL A 101 3.79 -5.77 14.87
CA VAL A 101 2.66 -6.70 14.79
C VAL A 101 1.86 -6.38 13.52
N ILE A 102 1.66 -7.38 12.65
CA ILE A 102 0.85 -7.27 11.45
C ILE A 102 -0.50 -7.91 11.75
N THR A 103 -1.54 -7.11 11.78
CA THR A 103 -2.87 -7.53 12.24
C THR A 103 -3.76 -8.08 11.12
N PHE A 104 -4.70 -8.97 11.48
CA PHE A 104 -5.84 -9.32 10.64
C PHE A 104 -6.99 -8.30 10.75
N ASP A 105 -6.92 -7.39 11.72
CA ASP A 105 -7.97 -6.42 11.97
C ASP A 105 -7.93 -5.30 10.95
N LEU A 106 -8.73 -5.44 9.90
CA LEU A 106 -8.92 -4.42 8.90
C LEU A 106 -10.05 -3.49 9.33
N PRO A 107 -9.84 -2.16 9.38
CA PRO A 107 -10.91 -1.22 9.70
C PRO A 107 -12.00 -1.28 8.64
N LYS A 108 -13.26 -1.09 9.05
CA LYS A 108 -14.36 -0.97 8.09
C LYS A 108 -14.21 0.32 7.29
N PRO A 109 -14.41 0.28 5.97
CA PRO A 109 -14.28 1.47 5.11
C PRO A 109 -15.09 2.67 5.60
N GLU A 110 -16.32 2.43 6.03
CA GLU A 110 -17.23 3.47 6.56
C GLU A 110 -16.70 4.14 7.83
N ASP A 111 -16.04 3.38 8.73
CA ASP A 111 -15.52 3.91 10.01
C ASP A 111 -14.29 4.82 9.79
N ILE A 112 -13.62 4.67 8.64
CA ILE A 112 -12.44 5.47 8.28
C ILE A 112 -12.70 6.44 7.13
N GLY A 113 -13.96 6.59 6.73
CA GLY A 113 -14.41 7.57 5.73
C GLY A 113 -14.03 7.23 4.29
N ILE A 114 -13.83 5.95 3.95
CA ILE A 114 -13.64 5.52 2.56
C ILE A 114 -15.01 5.34 1.90
N PRO A 115 -15.36 6.13 0.87
CA PRO A 115 -16.63 6.00 0.17
C PRO A 115 -16.76 4.64 -0.52
N GLN A 116 -17.99 4.10 -0.57
CA GLN A 116 -18.27 2.78 -1.15
C GLN A 116 -17.89 2.70 -2.63
N ASN A 117 -18.06 3.78 -3.40
CA ASN A 117 -17.67 3.81 -4.82
C ASN A 117 -16.15 3.61 -5.04
N ILE A 118 -15.31 4.00 -4.08
CA ILE A 118 -13.86 3.70 -4.12
C ILE A 118 -13.64 2.20 -3.90
N ILE A 119 -14.30 1.61 -2.93
CA ILE A 119 -14.21 0.17 -2.66
C ILE A 119 -14.67 -0.63 -3.90
N ASP A 120 -15.73 -0.19 -4.55
CA ASP A 120 -16.30 -0.84 -5.73
C ASP A 120 -15.39 -0.76 -6.97
N LEU A 121 -14.38 0.12 -7.00
CA LEU A 121 -13.33 0.09 -8.03
C LEU A 121 -12.55 -1.24 -8.03
N GLY A 122 -12.40 -1.89 -6.87
CA GLY A 122 -11.81 -3.22 -6.77
C GLY A 122 -12.63 -4.33 -7.46
N LEU A 123 -13.90 -4.07 -7.81
CA LEU A 123 -14.78 -5.04 -8.48
C LEU A 123 -14.72 -4.96 -10.00
N GLN A 124 -13.90 -4.09 -10.59
CA GLN A 124 -13.73 -4.01 -12.03
C GLN A 124 -13.32 -5.37 -12.62
N PRO A 125 -13.80 -5.72 -13.82
CA PRO A 125 -13.49 -7.02 -14.42
C PRO A 125 -12.02 -7.14 -14.84
N LYS A 126 -11.39 -6.03 -15.25
CA LYS A 126 -10.00 -5.95 -15.72
C LYS A 126 -9.53 -4.49 -15.75
N GLY A 127 -8.25 -4.28 -16.02
CA GLY A 127 -7.67 -2.96 -16.19
C GLY A 127 -6.78 -2.57 -15.00
N MET A 128 -6.59 -1.28 -14.77
CA MET A 128 -5.68 -0.77 -13.75
C MET A 128 -6.37 0.27 -12.87
N VAL A 129 -6.34 0.06 -11.56
CA VAL A 129 -6.81 1.00 -10.53
C VAL A 129 -5.62 1.44 -9.68
N LEU A 130 -5.42 2.75 -9.56
CA LEU A 130 -4.29 3.32 -8.83
C LEU A 130 -4.77 4.12 -7.61
N VAL A 131 -4.17 3.86 -6.45
CA VAL A 131 -4.36 4.65 -5.24
C VAL A 131 -3.08 5.43 -4.97
N THR A 132 -3.15 6.75 -5.00
CA THR A 132 -1.99 7.64 -4.93
C THR A 132 -2.06 8.60 -3.76
N GLY A 133 -0.92 9.16 -3.37
CA GLY A 133 -0.84 10.10 -2.25
C GLY A 133 0.47 9.97 -1.47
N PRO A 134 0.75 10.89 -0.53
CA PRO A 134 1.97 10.89 0.26
C PRO A 134 2.07 9.64 1.17
N ALA A 135 3.26 9.40 1.71
CA ALA A 135 3.44 8.37 2.73
C ALA A 135 2.53 8.64 3.94
N GLY A 136 1.94 7.58 4.50
CA GLY A 136 1.02 7.68 5.63
C GLY A 136 -0.38 8.21 5.29
N SER A 137 -0.75 8.40 4.01
CA SER A 137 -2.09 8.83 3.61
C SER A 137 -3.16 7.73 3.67
N GLY A 138 -2.82 6.51 4.05
CA GLY A 138 -3.75 5.37 4.18
C GLY A 138 -3.97 4.58 2.90
N LYS A 139 -3.07 4.68 1.91
CA LYS A 139 -3.17 3.93 0.63
C LYS A 139 -3.30 2.42 0.84
N SER A 140 -2.38 1.82 1.61
CA SER A 140 -2.40 0.39 1.91
C SER A 140 -3.70 -0.05 2.59
N THR A 141 -4.22 0.77 3.51
CA THR A 141 -5.51 0.51 4.15
C THR A 141 -6.65 0.51 3.14
N THR A 142 -6.67 1.47 2.21
CA THR A 142 -7.67 1.52 1.14
C THR A 142 -7.59 0.30 0.22
N LEU A 143 -6.38 -0.09 -0.19
CA LEU A 143 -6.16 -1.28 -1.00
C LEU A 143 -6.60 -2.55 -0.26
N ALA A 144 -6.25 -2.69 1.02
CA ALA A 144 -6.66 -3.83 1.83
C ALA A 144 -8.19 -3.91 1.95
N CYS A 145 -8.89 -2.78 2.12
CA CYS A 145 -10.35 -2.73 2.10
C CYS A 145 -10.95 -3.14 0.76
N MET A 146 -10.34 -2.73 -0.37
CA MET A 146 -10.76 -3.18 -1.72
C MET A 146 -10.59 -4.70 -1.88
N VAL A 147 -9.44 -5.23 -1.47
CA VAL A 147 -9.13 -6.67 -1.52
C VAL A 147 -10.10 -7.47 -0.65
N ASP A 148 -10.37 -7.02 0.57
CA ASP A 148 -11.31 -7.68 1.48
C ASP A 148 -12.74 -7.69 0.91
N ALA A 149 -13.20 -6.57 0.36
CA ALA A 149 -14.52 -6.48 -0.27
C ALA A 149 -14.64 -7.41 -1.48
N LEU A 150 -13.60 -7.49 -2.31
CA LEU A 150 -13.53 -8.41 -3.45
C LEU A 150 -13.54 -9.88 -3.00
N ASN A 151 -12.72 -10.23 -2.01
CA ASN A 151 -12.63 -11.56 -1.43
C ASN A 151 -13.95 -12.06 -0.81
N ARG A 152 -14.72 -11.15 -0.22
CA ARG A 152 -16.04 -11.48 0.35
C ARG A 152 -17.13 -11.63 -0.69
N ARG A 153 -17.05 -10.90 -1.81
CA ARG A 153 -18.13 -10.80 -2.80
C ARG A 153 -17.94 -11.69 -4.02
N CYS A 154 -16.70 -12.02 -4.37
CA CYS A 154 -16.36 -12.67 -5.62
C CYS A 154 -15.51 -13.92 -5.42
N ALA A 155 -15.84 -14.99 -6.16
CA ALA A 155 -15.04 -16.21 -6.22
C ALA A 155 -13.86 -16.01 -7.19
N LYS A 156 -12.90 -15.18 -6.80
CA LYS A 156 -11.71 -14.81 -7.60
C LYS A 156 -10.42 -15.21 -6.91
N HIS A 157 -9.37 -15.47 -7.69
CA HIS A 157 -8.02 -15.62 -7.17
C HIS A 157 -7.31 -14.25 -7.18
N ILE A 158 -7.00 -13.77 -5.99
CA ILE A 158 -6.32 -12.50 -5.74
C ILE A 158 -4.89 -12.81 -5.31
N ILE A 159 -3.92 -12.27 -6.03
CA ILE A 159 -2.51 -12.35 -5.63
C ILE A 159 -2.06 -10.97 -5.18
N THR A 160 -1.46 -10.88 -4.00
CA THR A 160 -0.83 -9.64 -3.53
C THR A 160 0.69 -9.78 -3.51
N LEU A 161 1.37 -8.75 -3.98
CA LEU A 161 2.82 -8.62 -3.97
C LEU A 161 3.14 -7.35 -3.19
N GLU A 162 3.72 -7.48 -2.01
CA GLU A 162 3.83 -6.38 -1.04
C GLU A 162 5.24 -6.29 -0.44
N ASP A 163 5.67 -5.09 -0.04
CA ASP A 163 6.97 -4.83 0.58
C ASP A 163 6.85 -3.78 1.71
N PRO A 164 6.52 -4.23 2.92
CA PRO A 164 6.05 -5.56 3.35
C PRO A 164 4.53 -5.73 3.27
N ILE A 165 4.02 -6.92 3.67
CA ILE A 165 2.60 -7.13 3.93
C ILE A 165 2.17 -6.30 5.13
N GLU A 166 1.16 -5.43 4.97
CA GLU A 166 0.63 -4.58 6.05
C GLU A 166 -0.63 -5.14 6.70
N TYR A 167 -1.44 -5.88 5.95
CA TYR A 167 -2.68 -6.51 6.44
C TYR A 167 -2.75 -7.95 5.97
N LEU A 168 -3.20 -8.83 6.86
CA LEU A 168 -3.42 -10.24 6.52
C LEU A 168 -4.89 -10.45 6.11
N HIS A 169 -5.09 -11.28 5.10
CA HIS A 169 -6.40 -11.64 4.61
C HIS A 169 -6.63 -13.14 4.76
N SER A 170 -7.75 -13.52 5.36
CA SER A 170 -8.21 -14.91 5.36
C SER A 170 -8.95 -15.21 4.06
N HIS A 171 -8.87 -16.43 3.54
CA HIS A 171 -9.72 -16.88 2.43
C HIS A 171 -11.20 -16.78 2.84
N GLN A 172 -12.01 -16.21 1.96
CA GLN A 172 -13.46 -16.07 2.14
C GLN A 172 -14.19 -16.76 0.97
N HIS A 173 -14.89 -15.96 0.14
CA HIS A 173 -15.48 -16.46 -1.08
C HIS A 173 -14.43 -16.66 -2.18
N GLY A 174 -13.41 -15.82 -2.20
CA GLY A 174 -12.25 -15.91 -3.07
C GLY A 174 -11.05 -16.64 -2.42
N ILE A 175 -10.00 -16.77 -3.20
CA ILE A 175 -8.68 -17.26 -2.76
C ILE A 175 -7.73 -16.08 -2.76
N ILE A 176 -6.98 -15.86 -1.67
CA ILE A 176 -5.94 -14.84 -1.58
C ILE A 176 -4.58 -15.49 -1.40
N SER A 177 -3.63 -15.13 -2.25
CA SER A 177 -2.24 -15.53 -2.17
C SER A 177 -1.38 -14.27 -1.92
N GLN A 178 -0.99 -14.03 -0.67
CA GLN A 178 -0.15 -12.90 -0.30
C GLN A 178 1.32 -13.31 -0.33
N ARG A 179 2.16 -12.51 -1.00
CA ARG A 179 3.60 -12.75 -1.11
C ARG A 179 4.37 -11.49 -0.77
N GLU A 180 5.30 -11.60 0.16
CA GLU A 180 6.17 -10.52 0.60
C GLU A 180 7.47 -10.51 -0.22
N ILE A 181 7.84 -9.35 -0.73
CA ILE A 181 9.10 -9.15 -1.45
C ILE A 181 10.28 -9.34 -0.49
N ASN A 182 11.37 -9.88 -0.97
CA ASN A 182 12.56 -10.27 -0.21
C ASN A 182 12.37 -11.38 0.84
N VAL A 183 11.15 -11.91 1.00
CA VAL A 183 10.84 -13.05 1.88
C VAL A 183 10.32 -14.23 1.06
N ASP A 184 9.17 -14.05 0.41
CA ASP A 184 8.51 -15.10 -0.38
C ASP A 184 8.92 -15.06 -1.86
N THR A 185 9.52 -13.95 -2.30
CA THR A 185 9.95 -13.72 -3.68
C THR A 185 11.07 -12.68 -3.73
N GLU A 186 11.87 -12.73 -4.79
CA GLU A 186 13.09 -11.92 -4.91
C GLU A 186 12.79 -10.42 -5.12
N ASN A 187 11.87 -10.09 -6.04
CA ASN A 187 11.51 -8.73 -6.40
C ASN A 187 10.14 -8.66 -7.08
N TYR A 188 9.61 -7.45 -7.26
CA TYR A 188 8.30 -7.23 -7.88
C TYR A 188 8.17 -7.78 -9.30
N VAL A 189 9.15 -7.56 -10.16
CA VAL A 189 9.11 -7.99 -11.56
C VAL A 189 9.06 -9.50 -11.68
N THR A 190 9.95 -10.20 -10.96
CA THR A 190 9.99 -11.67 -10.93
C THR A 190 8.69 -12.23 -10.38
N ALA A 191 8.20 -11.67 -9.29
CA ALA A 191 6.95 -12.08 -8.65
C ALA A 191 5.75 -11.87 -9.58
N LEU A 192 5.64 -10.71 -10.21
CA LEU A 192 4.55 -10.37 -11.12
C LEU A 192 4.51 -11.28 -12.35
N ARG A 193 5.66 -11.50 -12.99
CA ARG A 193 5.78 -12.46 -14.10
C ARG A 193 5.41 -13.89 -13.70
N ALA A 194 5.76 -14.30 -12.49
CA ALA A 194 5.37 -15.62 -11.97
C ALA A 194 3.86 -15.68 -11.71
N SER A 195 3.28 -14.63 -11.14
CA SER A 195 1.85 -14.54 -10.82
C SER A 195 0.96 -14.74 -12.05
N LEU A 196 1.34 -14.24 -13.23
CA LEU A 196 0.59 -14.42 -14.46
C LEU A 196 0.40 -15.90 -14.89
N ARG A 197 1.20 -16.82 -14.32
CA ARG A 197 1.07 -18.28 -14.54
C ARG A 197 0.35 -18.99 -13.40
N GLN A 198 -0.16 -18.25 -12.43
CA GLN A 198 -0.84 -18.78 -11.24
C GLN A 198 -2.35 -18.61 -11.29
N SER A 199 -2.89 -18.38 -12.51
CA SER A 199 -4.33 -18.15 -12.75
C SER A 199 -4.93 -17.02 -11.87
N PRO A 200 -4.35 -15.83 -11.83
CA PRO A 200 -4.89 -14.71 -11.09
C PRO A 200 -6.07 -14.09 -11.84
N ASP A 201 -7.07 -13.61 -11.12
CA ASP A 201 -8.07 -12.67 -11.63
C ASP A 201 -7.66 -11.23 -11.30
N VAL A 202 -7.05 -11.05 -10.12
CA VAL A 202 -6.64 -9.75 -9.60
C VAL A 202 -5.23 -9.84 -9.04
N ILE A 203 -4.40 -8.85 -9.37
CA ILE A 203 -3.06 -8.72 -8.82
C ILE A 203 -2.94 -7.36 -8.14
N LEU A 204 -2.67 -7.36 -6.84
CA LEU A 204 -2.28 -6.17 -6.10
C LEU A 204 -0.77 -6.06 -6.10
N LEU A 205 -0.27 -4.91 -6.55
CA LEU A 205 1.13 -4.51 -6.41
C LEU A 205 1.22 -3.44 -5.35
N GLY A 206 1.96 -3.68 -4.28
CA GLY A 206 2.12 -2.72 -3.17
C GLY A 206 2.48 -1.34 -3.69
N GLU A 207 3.42 -1.29 -4.64
CA GLU A 207 3.76 -0.07 -5.37
C GLU A 207 4.43 -0.37 -6.72
N MET A 208 4.41 0.61 -7.64
CA MET A 208 5.13 0.58 -8.91
C MET A 208 6.15 1.72 -8.94
N ARG A 209 7.45 1.38 -8.94
CA ARG A 209 8.54 2.37 -8.90
C ARG A 209 9.32 2.49 -10.19
N ASP A 210 9.41 1.43 -10.96
CA ASP A 210 10.28 1.32 -12.13
C ASP A 210 9.50 0.97 -13.39
N TYR A 211 10.07 1.30 -14.54
CA TYR A 211 9.43 1.11 -15.85
C TYR A 211 9.17 -0.38 -16.18
N GLU A 212 9.99 -1.29 -15.67
CA GLU A 212 9.83 -2.72 -15.95
C GLU A 212 8.62 -3.28 -15.23
N THR A 213 8.45 -2.97 -13.95
CA THR A 213 7.26 -3.33 -13.15
C THR A 213 5.99 -2.74 -13.77
N ILE A 214 6.02 -1.45 -14.14
CA ILE A 214 4.88 -0.77 -14.78
C ILE A 214 4.54 -1.42 -16.12
N GLY A 215 5.53 -1.72 -16.96
CA GLY A 215 5.32 -2.35 -18.27
C GLY A 215 4.68 -3.74 -18.17
N VAL A 216 5.14 -4.57 -17.24
CA VAL A 216 4.53 -5.89 -16.99
C VAL A 216 3.12 -5.76 -16.42
N ALA A 217 2.88 -4.81 -15.52
CA ALA A 217 1.55 -4.54 -14.96
C ALA A 217 0.55 -4.09 -16.03
N MET A 218 0.96 -3.18 -16.93
CA MET A 218 0.12 -2.76 -18.05
C MET A 218 -0.21 -3.92 -18.99
N THR A 219 0.78 -4.75 -19.33
CA THR A 219 0.56 -5.94 -20.16
C THR A 219 -0.42 -6.90 -19.49
N ALA A 220 -0.32 -7.11 -18.17
CA ALA A 220 -1.27 -7.91 -17.42
C ALA A 220 -2.69 -7.34 -17.48
N ALA A 221 -2.85 -6.02 -17.35
CA ALA A 221 -4.13 -5.33 -17.44
C ALA A 221 -4.74 -5.45 -18.85
N GLU A 222 -3.94 -5.34 -19.92
CA GLU A 222 -4.36 -5.55 -21.32
C GLU A 222 -4.85 -6.98 -21.56
N THR A 223 -4.19 -7.96 -20.94
CA THR A 223 -4.51 -9.39 -21.12
C THR A 223 -5.65 -9.89 -20.23
N GLY A 224 -6.37 -9.01 -19.55
CA GLY A 224 -7.63 -9.32 -18.89
C GLY A 224 -7.59 -9.40 -17.37
N HIS A 225 -6.46 -9.07 -16.73
CA HIS A 225 -6.34 -9.04 -15.28
C HIS A 225 -6.73 -7.66 -14.71
N LEU A 226 -7.23 -7.61 -13.49
CA LEU A 226 -7.34 -6.38 -12.74
C LEU A 226 -6.05 -6.16 -11.95
N ILE A 227 -5.39 -5.03 -12.22
CA ILE A 227 -4.20 -4.58 -11.48
C ILE A 227 -4.61 -3.47 -10.52
N ILE A 228 -4.30 -3.63 -9.25
CA ILE A 228 -4.50 -2.61 -8.22
C ILE A 228 -3.13 -2.25 -7.66
N SER A 229 -2.78 -0.96 -7.63
CA SER A 229 -1.45 -0.56 -7.16
C SER A 229 -1.41 0.84 -6.56
N THR A 230 -0.23 1.22 -6.02
CA THR A 230 0.00 2.58 -5.50
C THR A 230 1.15 3.30 -6.20
N LEU A 231 1.05 4.64 -6.15
CA LEU A 231 2.16 5.56 -6.40
C LEU A 231 2.19 6.65 -5.31
N HIS A 232 3.34 7.30 -5.16
CA HIS A 232 3.53 8.40 -4.18
C HIS A 232 3.27 9.79 -4.78
N THR A 233 2.54 9.87 -5.88
CA THR A 233 2.17 11.11 -6.55
C THR A 233 0.91 11.72 -5.93
N ILE A 234 0.73 13.03 -6.07
CA ILE A 234 -0.45 13.77 -5.65
C ILE A 234 -1.17 14.26 -6.90
N GLY A 235 -2.45 13.89 -7.04
CA GLY A 235 -3.29 14.24 -8.18
C GLY A 235 -3.14 13.27 -9.37
N ALA A 236 -4.20 13.16 -10.17
CA ALA A 236 -4.28 12.21 -11.27
C ALA A 236 -3.34 12.58 -12.43
N ALA A 237 -3.25 13.86 -12.80
CA ALA A 237 -2.37 14.33 -13.86
C ALA A 237 -0.90 13.98 -13.58
N ASN A 238 -0.41 14.38 -12.40
CA ASN A 238 0.97 14.07 -12.01
C ASN A 238 1.24 12.56 -11.93
N THR A 239 0.22 11.76 -11.69
CA THR A 239 0.35 10.29 -11.67
C THR A 239 0.54 9.75 -13.08
N ILE A 240 -0.24 10.22 -14.04
CA ILE A 240 -0.12 9.85 -15.45
C ILE A 240 1.25 10.27 -15.99
N ASP A 241 1.63 11.53 -15.79
CA ASP A 241 2.95 12.04 -16.19
C ASP A 241 4.07 11.19 -15.59
N ARG A 242 4.00 10.89 -14.31
CA ARG A 242 5.01 10.08 -13.62
C ARG A 242 5.13 8.67 -14.20
N ILE A 243 4.02 8.05 -14.60
CA ILE A 243 4.04 6.73 -15.24
C ILE A 243 4.70 6.82 -16.61
N ILE A 244 4.38 7.84 -17.40
CA ILE A 244 4.93 8.02 -18.75
C ILE A 244 6.43 8.40 -18.69
N ASP A 245 6.78 9.34 -17.82
CA ASP A 245 8.14 9.89 -17.72
C ASP A 245 9.19 8.87 -17.25
N VAL A 246 8.79 7.79 -16.60
CA VAL A 246 9.72 6.73 -16.17
C VAL A 246 10.26 5.90 -17.34
N PHE A 247 9.57 5.95 -18.50
CA PHE A 247 9.98 5.22 -19.70
C PHE A 247 10.93 6.05 -20.58
N PRO A 248 11.80 5.39 -21.37
CA PRO A 248 12.60 6.06 -22.36
C PRO A 248 11.74 6.88 -23.36
N ALA A 249 12.22 8.06 -23.78
CA ALA A 249 11.46 8.99 -24.61
C ALA A 249 10.85 8.37 -25.88
N ASN A 250 11.54 7.40 -26.50
CA ASN A 250 11.03 6.69 -27.69
C ASN A 250 9.87 5.72 -27.39
N GLN A 251 9.57 5.44 -26.14
CA GLN A 251 8.48 4.53 -25.72
C GLN A 251 7.29 5.31 -25.12
N GLN A 252 7.48 6.55 -24.67
CA GLN A 252 6.48 7.31 -23.92
C GLN A 252 5.15 7.43 -24.65
N ARG A 253 5.15 7.68 -25.96
CA ARG A 253 3.92 7.74 -26.78
C ARG A 253 3.16 6.41 -26.78
N GLN A 254 3.87 5.29 -26.92
CA GLN A 254 3.24 3.96 -26.89
C GLN A 254 2.64 3.69 -25.49
N ILE A 255 3.38 4.03 -24.44
CA ILE A 255 2.96 3.86 -23.05
C ILE A 255 1.72 4.70 -22.73
N ALA A 256 1.65 5.95 -23.21
CA ALA A 256 0.46 6.80 -23.04
C ALA A 256 -0.79 6.16 -23.66
N VAL A 257 -0.67 5.60 -24.86
CA VAL A 257 -1.78 4.89 -25.55
C VAL A 257 -2.17 3.62 -24.78
N GLN A 258 -1.20 2.80 -24.36
CA GLN A 258 -1.50 1.59 -23.57
C GLN A 258 -2.16 1.94 -22.23
N LEU A 259 -1.65 2.95 -21.54
CA LEU A 259 -2.22 3.41 -20.25
C LEU A 259 -3.67 3.88 -20.45
N SER A 260 -3.97 4.61 -21.52
CA SER A 260 -5.34 5.07 -21.82
C SER A 260 -6.34 3.93 -22.02
N MET A 261 -5.90 2.79 -22.50
CA MET A 261 -6.74 1.60 -22.72
C MET A 261 -7.00 0.78 -21.45
N VAL A 262 -6.07 0.80 -20.50
CA VAL A 262 -6.17 -0.06 -19.31
C VAL A 262 -6.53 0.67 -18.02
N LEU A 263 -6.26 1.97 -17.92
CA LEU A 263 -6.48 2.74 -16.70
C LEU A 263 -7.99 2.89 -16.43
N GLN A 264 -8.46 2.39 -15.29
CA GLN A 264 -9.85 2.47 -14.87
C GLN A 264 -10.10 3.63 -13.91
N ALA A 265 -9.19 3.89 -12.99
CA ALA A 265 -9.32 4.98 -12.04
C ALA A 265 -7.98 5.36 -11.38
N ILE A 266 -7.87 6.62 -10.97
CA ILE A 266 -6.85 7.10 -10.04
C ILE A 266 -7.56 7.71 -8.83
N VAL A 267 -7.30 7.17 -7.65
CA VAL A 267 -7.77 7.68 -6.36
C VAL A 267 -6.64 8.44 -5.70
N SER A 268 -6.69 9.76 -5.68
CA SER A 268 -5.70 10.57 -4.98
C SER A 268 -6.13 10.81 -3.54
N GLN A 269 -5.33 10.36 -2.58
CA GLN A 269 -5.69 10.26 -1.18
C GLN A 269 -4.79 11.09 -0.27
N GLN A 270 -5.40 11.88 0.60
CA GLN A 270 -4.73 12.64 1.65
C GLN A 270 -5.49 12.55 2.97
N LEU A 271 -4.77 12.58 4.11
CA LEU A 271 -5.35 12.71 5.44
C LEU A 271 -5.34 14.18 5.84
N VAL A 272 -6.49 14.68 6.29
CA VAL A 272 -6.63 16.06 6.81
C VAL A 272 -7.03 16.02 8.29
N PRO A 273 -6.63 17.00 9.12
CA PRO A 273 -7.08 17.12 10.50
C PRO A 273 -8.59 17.29 10.61
N ASP A 274 -9.17 16.77 11.69
CA ASP A 274 -10.62 16.87 11.97
C ASP A 274 -11.06 18.31 12.23
N GLY A 275 -12.19 18.72 11.67
CA GLY A 275 -12.88 19.96 11.99
C GLY A 275 -13.40 20.80 10.84
N LYS A 276 -13.04 20.57 9.58
CA LYS A 276 -13.65 21.27 8.42
C LYS A 276 -13.66 20.37 7.20
N ILE A 277 -14.80 20.26 6.55
CA ILE A 277 -14.95 19.66 5.23
C ILE A 277 -14.24 20.59 4.24
N PHE A 278 -13.07 20.19 3.76
CA PHE A 278 -12.43 20.85 2.63
C PHE A 278 -12.84 20.14 1.34
N VAL A 279 -13.82 20.73 0.66
CA VAL A 279 -13.97 20.49 -0.78
C VAL A 279 -12.80 21.22 -1.44
N HIS A 280 -11.88 20.48 -2.05
CA HIS A 280 -10.78 21.10 -2.81
C HIS A 280 -11.39 21.82 -4.01
N ARG A 281 -11.71 23.12 -3.83
CA ARG A 281 -11.74 24.07 -4.94
C ARG A 281 -10.31 24.56 -5.13
N LYS A 282 -9.82 24.56 -6.35
CA LYS A 282 -8.61 25.32 -6.71
C LYS A 282 -8.76 26.76 -6.19
N HIS A 283 -7.69 27.28 -5.61
CA HIS A 283 -7.49 28.61 -5.03
C HIS A 283 -8.18 28.88 -3.69
N ASP A 284 -7.36 28.85 -2.61
CA ASP A 284 -7.08 30.05 -1.81
C ASP A 284 -6.07 29.69 -0.70
N GLU A 285 -5.10 30.56 -0.52
CA GLU A 285 -4.06 30.54 0.50
C GLU A 285 -4.68 30.76 1.89
N GLY A 286 -4.42 29.87 2.85
CA GLY A 286 -4.86 30.11 4.23
C GLY A 286 -4.52 28.98 5.22
N GLY A 287 -3.81 29.38 6.27
CA GLY A 287 -3.13 28.64 7.30
C GLY A 287 -3.83 27.43 7.97
N TYR A 288 -3.00 26.52 8.40
CA TYR A 288 -3.36 25.30 9.14
C TYR A 288 -3.42 25.58 10.64
N ASP A 289 -4.48 25.13 11.29
CA ASP A 289 -4.58 25.03 12.74
C ASP A 289 -4.59 23.55 13.16
N ALA A 290 -3.75 23.20 14.12
CA ALA A 290 -3.44 21.83 14.48
C ALA A 290 -4.33 21.33 15.63
N GLY A 291 -5.38 20.60 15.31
CA GLY A 291 -6.21 19.95 16.31
C GLY A 291 -7.21 18.94 15.72
N HIS A 292 -7.05 17.68 16.09
CA HIS A 292 -7.91 16.52 15.81
C HIS A 292 -7.88 15.94 14.37
N ARG A 293 -7.77 14.60 14.29
CA ARG A 293 -7.61 13.86 13.03
C ARG A 293 -8.89 13.16 12.61
N THR A 294 -9.49 13.54 11.51
CA THR A 294 -10.40 12.67 10.73
C THR A 294 -9.85 12.42 9.35
N LYS A 295 -10.20 11.25 8.82
CA LYS A 295 -9.72 10.76 7.52
C LYS A 295 -10.78 11.09 6.46
N HIS A 296 -10.45 11.92 5.47
CA HIS A 296 -11.27 12.13 4.30
C HIS A 296 -10.49 11.80 3.03
N HIS A 297 -11.17 11.17 2.08
CA HIS A 297 -10.61 10.79 0.79
C HIS A 297 -11.13 11.74 -0.29
N ALA A 298 -10.22 12.37 -1.03
CA ALA A 298 -10.58 13.08 -2.25
C ALA A 298 -10.49 12.11 -3.43
N VAL A 299 -11.57 11.96 -4.17
CA VAL A 299 -11.63 11.15 -5.40
C VAL A 299 -11.61 12.09 -6.57
N GLN A 300 -10.64 11.93 -7.48
CA GLN A 300 -10.73 12.51 -8.80
C GLN A 300 -11.12 11.41 -9.78
N ASN A 301 -12.34 11.48 -10.32
CA ASN A 301 -12.75 10.63 -11.43
C ASN A 301 -12.15 11.19 -12.73
N ILE A 302 -11.47 10.35 -13.48
CA ILE A 302 -10.97 10.71 -14.80
C ILE A 302 -12.16 10.64 -15.77
N ASN A 303 -12.40 11.73 -16.52
CA ASN A 303 -13.39 11.73 -17.59
C ASN A 303 -12.81 11.01 -18.82
N TRP A 304 -13.33 9.83 -19.10
CA TRP A 304 -12.87 8.90 -20.16
C TRP A 304 -12.95 9.48 -21.56
N GLU A 305 -13.94 10.32 -21.85
CA GLU A 305 -14.10 10.98 -23.15
C GLU A 305 -12.88 11.85 -23.49
N ARG A 306 -12.19 12.38 -22.49
CA ARG A 306 -11.00 13.21 -22.68
C ARG A 306 -9.72 12.40 -22.92
N LEU A 307 -9.59 11.22 -22.32
CA LEU A 307 -8.52 10.28 -22.65
C LEU A 307 -8.64 9.76 -24.08
N PHE A 308 -9.88 9.55 -24.56
CA PHE A 308 -10.16 9.19 -25.96
C PHE A 308 -9.75 10.28 -26.96
N THR A 309 -9.85 11.55 -26.55
CA THR A 309 -9.37 12.70 -27.36
C THR A 309 -7.83 12.74 -27.45
N LEU A 310 -7.11 12.27 -26.43
CA LEU A 310 -5.64 12.08 -26.49
C LEU A 310 -5.25 11.02 -27.51
N GLU A 311 -6.01 9.91 -27.56
CA GLU A 311 -5.79 8.85 -28.55
C GLU A 311 -6.02 9.36 -29.98
N GLN A 312 -7.05 10.16 -30.22
CA GLN A 312 -7.32 10.78 -31.51
C GLN A 312 -6.27 11.84 -31.88
N LYS A 313 -5.87 12.70 -30.96
CA LYS A 313 -4.79 13.71 -31.17
C LYS A 313 -3.44 13.02 -31.42
N ALA A 314 -3.12 11.97 -30.63
CA ALA A 314 -1.88 11.19 -30.82
C ALA A 314 -1.83 10.45 -32.16
N GLY A 315 -3.00 10.16 -32.78
CA GLY A 315 -3.12 9.55 -34.10
C GLY A 315 -3.06 10.54 -35.27
N GLN A 316 -3.23 11.84 -35.02
CA GLN A 316 -3.34 12.86 -36.08
C GLN A 316 -2.14 13.78 -36.24
N ASP A 317 -1.32 13.94 -35.21
CA ASP A 317 -0.13 14.84 -35.25
C ASP A 317 1.17 14.08 -34.97
N GLU A 318 2.16 14.28 -35.87
CA GLU A 318 3.52 13.78 -35.70
C GLU A 318 4.34 14.58 -34.64
N ASN A 319 3.75 15.59 -33.99
CA ASN A 319 4.42 16.45 -33.02
C ASN A 319 3.76 16.43 -31.66
N THR A 320 4.56 16.11 -30.68
CA THR A 320 4.49 16.28 -29.22
C THR A 320 3.13 16.66 -28.62
N ILE A 321 2.55 15.77 -27.81
CA ILE A 321 1.48 16.13 -26.86
C ILE A 321 2.13 17.05 -25.82
N GLU A 322 1.71 18.31 -25.77
CA GLU A 322 2.20 19.26 -24.76
C GLU A 322 1.58 18.94 -23.39
N LYS A 323 2.35 19.15 -22.31
CA LYS A 323 1.88 18.90 -20.92
C LYS A 323 0.64 19.71 -20.58
N ASP A 324 0.45 20.86 -21.21
CA ASP A 324 -0.70 21.75 -21.04
C ASP A 324 -1.99 21.12 -21.58
N ASP A 325 -1.94 20.31 -22.63
CA ASP A 325 -3.10 19.57 -23.16
C ASP A 325 -3.66 18.55 -22.15
N ILE A 326 -2.80 17.93 -21.36
CA ILE A 326 -3.21 16.99 -20.30
C ILE A 326 -3.83 17.74 -19.14
N GLN A 327 -3.28 18.89 -18.76
CA GLN A 327 -3.76 19.71 -17.67
C GLN A 327 -5.16 20.30 -17.96
N ASP A 328 -5.38 20.83 -19.17
CA ASP A 328 -6.66 21.36 -19.63
C ASP A 328 -7.76 20.27 -19.69
N MET A 329 -7.38 19.02 -19.97
CA MET A 329 -8.30 17.88 -19.97
C MET A 329 -8.79 17.47 -18.59
N LEU A 330 -7.98 17.68 -17.57
CA LEU A 330 -8.30 17.33 -16.19
C LEU A 330 -9.04 18.47 -15.46
N ASP A 331 -8.90 19.71 -15.93
CA ASP A 331 -9.44 20.92 -15.30
C ASP A 331 -10.76 21.46 -15.91
N GLY A 332 -11.40 20.74 -16.85
CA GLY A 332 -12.63 21.17 -17.51
C GLY A 332 -13.89 21.19 -16.62
N PRO A 333 -14.96 21.88 -16.99
CA PRO A 333 -16.05 22.32 -16.12
C PRO A 333 -16.84 21.17 -15.50
N HIS A 334 -16.82 21.10 -14.18
CA HIS A 334 -17.59 20.16 -13.34
C HIS A 334 -19.00 20.69 -12.97
N ASP A 335 -19.61 21.66 -13.70
CA ASP A 335 -20.69 22.49 -13.13
C ASP A 335 -22.12 22.21 -13.57
N GLU A 336 -22.47 21.15 -14.31
CA GLU A 336 -23.88 21.00 -14.75
C GLU A 336 -24.66 19.76 -14.28
N GLU A 337 -24.06 18.70 -13.75
CA GLU A 337 -24.82 17.47 -13.40
C GLU A 337 -25.21 17.30 -11.92
N GLN A 338 -24.77 18.15 -11.01
CA GLN A 338 -25.13 18.03 -9.58
C GLN A 338 -26.43 18.67 -9.14
N ARG A 339 -27.25 19.23 -10.04
CA ARG A 339 -28.51 19.89 -9.66
C ARG A 339 -29.79 19.04 -9.75
N HIS A 340 -29.70 17.76 -10.09
CA HIS A 340 -30.88 16.91 -10.32
C HIS A 340 -31.12 15.78 -9.32
N CYS A 341 -30.44 15.75 -8.17
CA CYS A 341 -30.69 14.76 -7.11
C CYS A 341 -31.15 15.37 -5.78
N GLN A 342 -31.92 16.50 -5.83
CA GLN A 342 -32.67 17.00 -4.68
C GLN A 342 -34.05 17.45 -5.17
N GLN A 343 -34.93 16.53 -5.48
CA GLN A 343 -36.38 16.64 -5.35
C GLN A 343 -36.97 15.27 -5.07
#